data_a0e0676721979946054402e5af5fbf01
#
_entry.id   a0e0676721979946054402e5af5fbf01
#
_cell.length_a   1.000
_cell.length_b   1.000
_cell.length_c   1.000
_cell.angle_alpha   90.00
_cell.angle_beta   90.00
_cell.angle_gamma   90.00
#
_symmetry.space_group_name_H-M   'P 1'
#
loop_
_entity.id
_entity.type
_entity.pdbx_description
1 polymer ?
#
loop_
_entity_poly.entity_id
_entity_poly.type
_entity_poly.pdbx_seq_one_letter_code
_entity_poly.pdbx_strand_id
1 'polypeptide(L)'
;YIMGTLLLLTAGFFSSVGLHLLAVCAKKTQVTHPHIKPSFYSVAHAAVPSFTIVIDAAVALKCFGVSTGYLITVADCMVDLFKYALDDDSSVLVDRKLWVFVSLVAVTPLSFFRSLDALKFTSSLAVVFVIFLAAIIVLYSAGISSLDPCGEGGDVEVDDVKNDDDDGICKGSIKSFTDLQQILANMSIFIFAFTCHQNIFSVVGELSPSTMKRVDKVIALSISTALSIYMIVSWCGYFTYGDEVKGDILKNYPANRLISVMRVFISLLVVFSYPLQLDPSRRCIMTLIDQIRMKKESKGGVDTGSNNNTPREEEGECVSLTKGEESGIESAANVPIYYYSVTCSFLLGTFVLAYFIEDLSTILSFVGATGSTAVSYILPGLIYFKLHTRERKSEGKGLEHLEKSLEHVAMVGVGGDPELVEGDTSFWTKMSVLQVVLGLVIIPVALTEIILSIVKPSDD
;
A
#
# COMPACT_ATOMS: atom_id res chain seq x y z
N TYR A 1 9.90 -8.87 21.38
CA TYR A 1 8.74 -7.94 21.39
C TYR A 1 9.17 -6.47 21.38
N ILE A 2 10.18 -6.05 22.17
CA ILE A 2 10.62 -4.64 22.23
C ILE A 2 11.05 -4.14 20.84
N MET A 3 11.85 -4.92 20.12
CA MET A 3 12.31 -4.55 18.79
C MET A 3 11.15 -4.39 17.80
N GLY A 4 10.18 -5.31 17.77
CA GLY A 4 9.00 -5.18 16.91
C GLY A 4 8.17 -3.93 17.23
N THR A 5 8.03 -3.60 18.51
CA THR A 5 7.38 -2.37 18.98
C THR A 5 8.09 -1.12 18.44
N LEU A 6 9.43 -1.07 18.56
CA LEU A 6 10.23 0.06 18.04
C LEU A 6 10.11 0.18 16.52
N LEU A 7 10.10 -0.94 15.79
CA LEU A 7 9.91 -0.95 14.34
C LEU A 7 8.52 -0.43 13.95
N LEU A 8 7.46 -0.83 14.65
CA LEU A 8 6.10 -0.31 14.44
C LEU A 8 6.02 1.20 14.65
N LEU A 9 6.58 1.70 15.77
CA LEU A 9 6.58 3.12 16.09
C LEU A 9 7.36 3.93 15.05
N THR A 10 8.55 3.47 14.66
CA THR A 10 9.38 4.15 13.66
C THR A 10 8.74 4.14 12.27
N ALA A 11 8.17 3.01 11.85
CA ALA A 11 7.47 2.92 10.56
C ALA A 11 6.23 3.82 10.52
N GLY A 12 5.43 3.85 11.59
CA GLY A 12 4.26 4.74 11.73
C GLY A 12 4.66 6.22 11.70
N PHE A 13 5.74 6.60 12.40
CA PHE A 13 6.26 7.96 12.39
C PHE A 13 6.68 8.40 10.98
N PHE A 14 7.55 7.63 10.31
CA PHE A 14 8.00 7.98 8.95
C PHE A 14 6.86 7.93 7.92
N SER A 15 5.89 7.04 8.09
CA SER A 15 4.68 7.04 7.27
C SER A 15 3.89 8.34 7.43
N SER A 16 3.68 8.81 8.67
CA SER A 16 3.02 10.09 8.93
C SER A 16 3.75 11.27 8.28
N VAL A 17 5.08 11.28 8.38
CA VAL A 17 5.92 12.30 7.72
C VAL A 17 5.74 12.26 6.20
N GLY A 18 5.80 11.07 5.57
CA GLY A 18 5.60 10.92 4.12
C GLY A 18 4.22 11.40 3.65
N LEU A 19 3.17 11.05 4.38
CA LEU A 19 1.81 11.51 4.10
C LEU A 19 1.68 13.04 4.20
N HIS A 20 2.28 13.65 5.23
CA HIS A 20 2.32 15.11 5.38
C HIS A 20 3.04 15.78 4.20
N LEU A 21 4.22 15.29 3.81
CA LEU A 21 4.97 15.84 2.67
C LEU A 21 4.16 15.76 1.37
N LEU A 22 3.47 14.64 1.11
CA LEU A 22 2.61 14.51 -0.07
C LEU A 22 1.39 15.42 0.00
N ALA A 23 0.79 15.61 1.17
CA ALA A 23 -0.34 16.51 1.36
C ALA A 23 0.05 17.97 1.07
N VAL A 24 1.22 18.41 1.56
CA VAL A 24 1.77 19.73 1.25
C VAL A 24 1.99 19.90 -0.25
N CYS A 25 2.57 18.88 -0.91
CA CYS A 25 2.79 18.90 -2.36
C CYS A 25 1.47 18.94 -3.15
N ALA A 26 0.47 18.16 -2.72
CA ALA A 26 -0.87 18.17 -3.33
C ALA A 26 -1.53 19.55 -3.25
N LYS A 27 -1.47 20.20 -2.10
CA LYS A 27 -1.97 21.55 -1.88
C LYS A 27 -1.26 22.60 -2.75
N LYS A 28 0.05 22.55 -2.79
CA LYS A 28 0.84 23.44 -3.64
C LYS A 28 0.48 23.28 -5.12
N THR A 29 0.33 22.04 -5.59
CA THR A 29 -0.07 21.76 -6.97
C THR A 29 -1.48 22.27 -7.26
N GLN A 30 -2.43 22.18 -6.31
CA GLN A 30 -3.77 22.76 -6.47
C GLN A 30 -3.76 24.28 -6.59
N VAL A 31 -2.86 24.97 -5.88
CA VAL A 31 -2.74 26.44 -5.96
C VAL A 31 -2.14 26.86 -7.30
N THR A 32 -1.11 26.16 -7.78
CA THR A 32 -0.48 26.47 -9.07
C THR A 32 -1.30 26.04 -10.28
N HIS A 33 -2.07 24.97 -10.15
CA HIS A 33 -2.90 24.40 -11.22
C HIS A 33 -4.33 24.08 -10.72
N PRO A 34 -5.21 25.10 -10.53
CA PRO A 34 -6.53 24.93 -9.91
C PRO A 34 -7.46 23.95 -10.65
N HIS A 35 -7.24 23.75 -11.95
CA HIS A 35 -8.05 22.89 -12.81
C HIS A 35 -7.61 21.41 -12.80
N ILE A 36 -6.47 21.08 -12.16
CA ILE A 36 -5.94 19.73 -12.11
C ILE A 36 -6.26 19.11 -10.75
N LYS A 37 -6.98 17.99 -10.73
CA LYS A 37 -7.16 17.22 -9.51
C LYS A 37 -5.82 16.64 -9.06
N PRO A 38 -5.45 16.78 -7.77
CA PRO A 38 -4.21 16.23 -7.27
C PRO A 38 -4.25 14.71 -7.32
N SER A 39 -3.27 14.13 -7.99
CA SER A 39 -3.02 12.69 -8.05
C SER A 39 -1.53 12.44 -7.86
N PHE A 40 -1.13 11.18 -7.65
CA PHE A 40 0.29 10.85 -7.57
C PHE A 40 1.03 11.30 -8.86
N TYR A 41 0.41 11.04 -10.01
CA TYR A 41 0.94 11.42 -11.30
C TYR A 41 1.06 12.93 -11.46
N SER A 42 -0.02 13.70 -11.24
CA SER A 42 -0.02 15.15 -11.47
C SER A 42 0.99 15.88 -10.58
N VAL A 43 1.09 15.49 -9.30
CA VAL A 43 2.04 16.07 -8.35
C VAL A 43 3.49 15.68 -8.67
N ALA A 44 3.70 14.42 -9.05
CA ALA A 44 5.01 13.94 -9.46
C ALA A 44 5.49 14.56 -10.77
N HIS A 45 4.60 14.71 -11.75
CA HIS A 45 4.89 15.35 -13.02
C HIS A 45 5.28 16.82 -12.83
N ALA A 46 4.58 17.55 -11.95
CA ALA A 46 4.94 18.91 -11.59
C ALA A 46 6.33 19.03 -10.93
N ALA A 47 6.71 18.03 -10.11
CA ALA A 47 7.99 18.02 -9.40
C ALA A 47 9.15 17.48 -10.23
N VAL A 48 8.97 16.31 -10.85
CA VAL A 48 10.03 15.49 -11.47
C VAL A 48 9.49 14.76 -12.72
N PRO A 49 9.25 15.45 -13.85
CA PRO A 49 8.65 14.86 -15.06
C PRO A 49 9.37 13.61 -15.56
N SER A 50 10.72 13.59 -15.45
CA SER A 50 11.54 12.46 -15.93
C SER A 50 11.38 11.19 -15.11
N PHE A 51 10.80 11.25 -13.90
CA PHE A 51 10.67 10.11 -12.97
C PHE A 51 9.24 9.55 -12.90
N THR A 52 8.27 10.10 -13.61
CA THR A 52 6.88 9.65 -13.59
C THR A 52 6.74 8.17 -13.95
N ILE A 53 7.52 7.68 -14.91
CA ILE A 53 7.56 6.26 -15.29
C ILE A 53 7.94 5.37 -14.10
N VAL A 54 8.96 5.75 -13.34
CA VAL A 54 9.42 4.98 -12.17
C VAL A 54 8.36 4.99 -11.06
N ILE A 55 7.69 6.12 -10.90
CA ILE A 55 6.62 6.30 -9.91
C ILE A 55 5.43 5.39 -10.23
N ASP A 56 4.95 5.45 -11.49
CA ASP A 56 3.84 4.62 -11.93
C ASP A 56 4.19 3.13 -11.85
N ALA A 57 5.41 2.75 -12.22
CA ALA A 57 5.88 1.37 -12.07
C ALA A 57 5.93 0.91 -10.61
N ALA A 58 6.38 1.75 -9.67
CA ALA A 58 6.42 1.42 -8.24
C ALA A 58 5.02 1.23 -7.65
N VAL A 59 4.07 2.11 -8.00
CA VAL A 59 2.67 2.00 -7.56
C VAL A 59 2.02 0.74 -8.16
N ALA A 60 2.22 0.51 -9.46
CA ALA A 60 1.68 -0.67 -10.13
C ALA A 60 2.20 -1.97 -9.51
N LEU A 61 3.52 -2.07 -9.28
CA LEU A 61 4.17 -3.23 -8.66
C LEU A 61 3.67 -3.47 -7.23
N LYS A 62 3.56 -2.41 -6.42
CA LYS A 62 3.02 -2.48 -5.06
C LYS A 62 1.60 -3.03 -5.07
N CYS A 63 0.72 -2.46 -5.88
CA CYS A 63 -0.68 -2.88 -5.94
C CYS A 63 -0.85 -4.29 -6.50
N PHE A 64 -0.01 -4.68 -7.47
CA PHE A 64 0.04 -6.04 -8.03
C PHE A 64 0.38 -7.08 -6.96
N GLY A 65 1.43 -6.84 -6.18
CA GLY A 65 1.84 -7.75 -5.11
C GLY A 65 0.80 -7.85 -3.99
N VAL A 66 0.18 -6.73 -3.58
CA VAL A 66 -0.91 -6.75 -2.58
C VAL A 66 -2.11 -7.55 -3.08
N SER A 67 -2.49 -7.38 -4.34
CA SER A 67 -3.58 -8.16 -4.96
C SER A 67 -3.27 -9.65 -5.01
N THR A 68 -2.00 -10.03 -5.27
CA THR A 68 -1.55 -11.42 -5.17
C THR A 68 -1.70 -11.96 -3.75
N GLY A 69 -1.28 -11.19 -2.74
CA GLY A 69 -1.45 -11.56 -1.33
C GLY A 69 -2.92 -11.77 -0.94
N TYR A 70 -3.85 -11.01 -1.51
CA TYR A 70 -5.28 -11.21 -1.27
C TYR A 70 -5.78 -12.57 -1.78
N LEU A 71 -5.35 -13.01 -2.96
CA LEU A 71 -5.71 -14.34 -3.49
C LEU A 71 -5.14 -15.46 -2.62
N ILE A 72 -3.90 -15.31 -2.15
CA ILE A 72 -3.26 -16.24 -1.21
C ILE A 72 -4.06 -16.34 0.09
N THR A 73 -4.39 -15.19 0.69
CA THR A 73 -5.15 -15.12 1.96
C THR A 73 -6.51 -15.82 1.85
N VAL A 74 -7.23 -15.60 0.74
CA VAL A 74 -8.53 -16.31 0.53
C VAL A 74 -8.32 -17.80 0.43
N ALA A 75 -7.31 -18.24 -0.33
CA ALA A 75 -7.07 -19.68 -0.51
C ALA A 75 -6.71 -20.35 0.83
N ASP A 76 -5.79 -19.77 1.61
CA ASP A 76 -5.38 -20.32 2.89
C ASP A 76 -6.54 -20.35 3.89
N CYS A 77 -7.31 -19.25 4.00
CA CYS A 77 -8.48 -19.21 4.88
C CYS A 77 -9.55 -20.24 4.51
N MET A 78 -9.80 -20.46 3.21
CA MET A 78 -10.81 -21.41 2.77
C MET A 78 -10.36 -22.86 2.94
N VAL A 79 -9.11 -23.18 2.65
CA VAL A 79 -8.56 -24.52 2.91
C VAL A 79 -8.70 -24.88 4.39
N ASP A 80 -8.27 -24.02 5.30
CA ASP A 80 -8.39 -24.28 6.73
C ASP A 80 -9.84 -24.37 7.22
N LEU A 81 -10.74 -23.58 6.60
CA LEU A 81 -12.18 -23.66 6.89
C LEU A 81 -12.77 -25.03 6.51
N PHE A 82 -12.44 -25.52 5.30
CA PHE A 82 -12.99 -26.78 4.80
C PHE A 82 -12.33 -28.00 5.44
N LYS A 83 -11.06 -27.94 5.83
CA LYS A 83 -10.45 -28.96 6.68
C LYS A 83 -11.24 -29.15 7.98
N TYR A 84 -11.57 -28.05 8.66
CA TYR A 84 -12.39 -28.12 9.88
C TYR A 84 -13.83 -28.61 9.62
N ALA A 85 -14.44 -28.21 8.51
CA ALA A 85 -15.86 -28.49 8.25
C ALA A 85 -16.15 -29.95 7.79
N LEU A 86 -15.19 -30.55 7.06
CA LEU A 86 -15.36 -31.84 6.41
C LEU A 86 -14.70 -33.00 7.16
N ASP A 87 -13.70 -32.66 8.03
CA ASP A 87 -12.87 -33.67 8.74
C ASP A 87 -12.27 -34.73 7.78
N ASP A 88 -12.00 -34.30 6.52
CA ASP A 88 -11.50 -35.14 5.43
C ASP A 88 -10.49 -34.36 4.59
N ASP A 89 -9.22 -34.67 4.76
CA ASP A 89 -8.10 -34.06 4.03
C ASP A 89 -8.05 -34.49 2.55
N SER A 90 -8.78 -35.53 2.15
CA SER A 90 -8.79 -36.04 0.78
C SER A 90 -9.78 -35.32 -0.13
N SER A 91 -10.61 -34.45 0.41
CA SER A 91 -11.62 -33.70 -0.34
C SER A 91 -10.99 -32.68 -1.29
N VAL A 92 -11.52 -32.57 -2.51
CA VAL A 92 -11.15 -31.53 -3.50
C VAL A 92 -11.31 -30.12 -2.92
N LEU A 93 -12.21 -29.93 -1.94
CA LEU A 93 -12.41 -28.65 -1.26
C LEU A 93 -11.26 -28.25 -0.30
N VAL A 94 -10.31 -29.14 -0.05
CA VAL A 94 -9.10 -28.88 0.73
C VAL A 94 -7.92 -28.50 -0.19
N ASP A 95 -8.10 -28.59 -1.52
CA ASP A 95 -7.07 -28.18 -2.46
C ASP A 95 -6.94 -26.65 -2.53
N ARG A 96 -5.77 -26.15 -2.14
CA ARG A 96 -5.42 -24.73 -2.18
C ARG A 96 -5.52 -24.12 -3.59
N LYS A 97 -5.12 -24.88 -4.61
CA LYS A 97 -5.15 -24.43 -6.02
C LYS A 97 -6.57 -24.17 -6.50
N LEU A 98 -7.52 -24.98 -6.05
CA LEU A 98 -8.95 -24.75 -6.30
C LEU A 98 -9.38 -23.39 -5.74
N TRP A 99 -8.99 -23.06 -4.51
CA TRP A 99 -9.42 -21.82 -3.87
C TRP A 99 -8.72 -20.58 -4.44
N VAL A 100 -7.48 -20.68 -4.92
CA VAL A 100 -6.87 -19.61 -5.70
C VAL A 100 -7.67 -19.35 -6.98
N PHE A 101 -8.15 -20.38 -7.67
CA PHE A 101 -9.01 -20.23 -8.85
C PHE A 101 -10.39 -19.67 -8.51
N VAL A 102 -11.03 -20.17 -7.46
CA VAL A 102 -12.34 -19.67 -6.99
C VAL A 102 -12.24 -18.19 -6.58
N SER A 103 -11.17 -17.79 -5.90
CA SER A 103 -10.94 -16.39 -5.53
C SER A 103 -10.78 -15.50 -6.76
N LEU A 104 -10.06 -15.95 -7.80
CA LEU A 104 -9.97 -15.24 -9.08
C LEU A 104 -11.35 -15.03 -9.69
N VAL A 105 -12.19 -16.09 -9.74
CA VAL A 105 -13.56 -15.99 -10.27
C VAL A 105 -14.38 -14.99 -9.46
N ALA A 106 -14.25 -14.99 -8.13
CA ALA A 106 -14.97 -14.07 -7.25
C ALA A 106 -14.57 -12.60 -7.45
N VAL A 107 -13.26 -12.31 -7.58
CA VAL A 107 -12.77 -10.93 -7.75
C VAL A 107 -12.96 -10.40 -9.17
N THR A 108 -13.08 -11.27 -10.18
CA THR A 108 -13.20 -10.88 -11.58
C THR A 108 -14.37 -9.93 -11.83
N PRO A 109 -15.63 -10.23 -11.49
CA PRO A 109 -16.75 -9.32 -11.75
C PRO A 109 -16.58 -7.99 -11.02
N LEU A 110 -16.05 -8.00 -9.79
CA LEU A 110 -15.80 -6.80 -9.00
C LEU A 110 -14.73 -5.91 -9.66
N SER A 111 -13.78 -6.50 -10.34
CA SER A 111 -12.66 -5.81 -11.02
C SER A 111 -13.08 -5.02 -12.25
N PHE A 112 -14.23 -5.29 -12.83
CA PHE A 112 -14.78 -4.58 -13.98
C PHE A 112 -15.76 -3.47 -13.61
N PHE A 113 -16.11 -3.29 -12.33
CA PHE A 113 -16.91 -2.14 -11.92
C PHE A 113 -16.13 -0.84 -12.11
N ARG A 114 -16.78 0.15 -12.73
CA ARG A 114 -16.17 1.45 -13.06
C ARG A 114 -16.24 2.46 -11.90
N SER A 115 -17.25 2.37 -11.04
CA SER A 115 -17.41 3.29 -9.92
C SER A 115 -17.05 2.58 -8.61
N LEU A 116 -16.11 3.16 -7.89
CA LEU A 116 -15.75 2.72 -6.54
C LEU A 116 -16.75 3.21 -5.47
N ASP A 117 -17.81 3.93 -5.88
CA ASP A 117 -18.82 4.46 -4.97
C ASP A 117 -19.58 3.37 -4.21
N ALA A 118 -19.81 2.22 -4.84
CA ALA A 118 -20.37 1.05 -4.18
C ALA A 118 -19.46 0.48 -3.09
N LEU A 119 -18.15 0.75 -3.17
CA LEU A 119 -17.17 0.25 -2.21
C LEU A 119 -17.04 1.13 -0.94
N LYS A 120 -17.72 2.27 -0.86
CA LYS A 120 -17.72 3.11 0.37
C LYS A 120 -18.26 2.33 1.58
N PHE A 121 -19.31 1.54 1.37
CA PHE A 121 -19.89 0.69 2.41
C PHE A 121 -18.97 -0.47 2.81
N THR A 122 -18.24 -1.03 1.84
CA THR A 122 -17.30 -2.13 2.12
C THR A 122 -16.11 -1.68 2.96
N SER A 123 -15.65 -0.42 2.81
CA SER A 123 -14.59 0.15 3.65
C SER A 123 -15.01 0.26 5.13
N SER A 124 -16.26 0.66 5.41
CA SER A 124 -16.77 0.70 6.78
C SER A 124 -16.92 -0.71 7.37
N LEU A 125 -17.39 -1.65 6.57
CA LEU A 125 -17.50 -3.06 6.94
C LEU A 125 -16.13 -3.68 7.20
N ALA A 126 -15.12 -3.30 6.42
CA ALA A 126 -13.73 -3.72 6.62
C ALA A 126 -13.21 -3.34 8.01
N VAL A 127 -13.47 -2.13 8.48
CA VAL A 127 -13.06 -1.69 9.82
C VAL A 127 -13.72 -2.55 10.90
N VAL A 128 -15.01 -2.88 10.75
CA VAL A 128 -15.72 -3.76 11.69
C VAL A 128 -15.07 -5.15 11.73
N PHE A 129 -14.71 -5.73 10.59
CA PHE A 129 -14.05 -7.03 10.54
C PHE A 129 -12.66 -7.01 11.19
N VAL A 130 -11.88 -5.93 10.98
CA VAL A 130 -10.57 -5.78 11.63
C VAL A 130 -10.71 -5.65 13.15
N ILE A 131 -11.70 -4.89 13.63
CA ILE A 131 -11.97 -4.79 15.08
C ILE A 131 -12.39 -6.14 15.64
N PHE A 132 -13.24 -6.88 14.92
CA PHE A 132 -13.66 -8.22 15.32
C PHE A 132 -12.47 -9.20 15.40
N LEU A 133 -11.58 -9.18 14.39
CA LEU A 133 -10.33 -9.94 14.40
C LEU A 133 -9.47 -9.60 15.63
N ALA A 134 -9.22 -8.31 15.87
CA ALA A 134 -8.43 -7.86 17.02
C ALA A 134 -9.06 -8.31 18.35
N ALA A 135 -10.39 -8.22 18.47
CA ALA A 135 -11.09 -8.68 19.66
C ALA A 135 -10.93 -10.18 19.91
N ILE A 136 -11.00 -11.02 18.87
CA ILE A 136 -10.75 -12.46 18.99
C ILE A 136 -9.33 -12.74 19.47
N ILE A 137 -8.33 -12.07 18.88
CA ILE A 137 -6.92 -12.24 19.28
C ILE A 137 -6.73 -11.87 20.74
N VAL A 138 -7.34 -10.78 21.22
CA VAL A 138 -7.31 -10.37 22.64
C VAL A 138 -7.98 -11.40 23.54
N LEU A 139 -9.13 -11.94 23.14
CA LEU A 139 -9.85 -12.96 23.91
C LEU A 139 -9.03 -14.25 24.10
N TYR A 140 -8.37 -14.70 23.03
CA TYR A 140 -7.47 -15.86 23.10
C TYR A 140 -6.26 -15.58 23.99
N SER A 141 -5.65 -14.40 23.85
CA SER A 141 -4.52 -13.98 24.69
C SER A 141 -4.88 -13.84 26.18
N ALA A 142 -6.14 -13.52 26.48
CA ALA A 142 -6.63 -13.41 27.86
C ALA A 142 -6.82 -14.77 28.56
N GLY A 143 -6.70 -15.89 27.83
CA GLY A 143 -6.78 -17.25 28.43
C GLY A 143 -8.13 -17.54 29.05
N ILE A 144 -9.23 -17.07 28.48
CA ILE A 144 -10.59 -17.38 28.94
C ILE A 144 -10.78 -18.90 28.77
N SER A 145 -11.17 -19.59 29.82
CA SER A 145 -11.18 -21.06 29.97
C SER A 145 -11.88 -21.87 28.87
N SER A 146 -12.67 -21.23 28.01
CA SER A 146 -13.30 -21.82 26.83
C SER A 146 -12.57 -21.54 25.51
N LEU A 147 -11.50 -20.71 25.54
CA LEU A 147 -10.72 -20.26 24.38
C LEU A 147 -9.24 -20.47 24.69
N ASP A 148 -8.83 -21.73 24.80
CA ASP A 148 -7.41 -22.06 24.92
C ASP A 148 -6.76 -21.98 23.55
N PRO A 149 -5.74 -21.10 23.35
CA PRO A 149 -5.04 -21.00 22.08
C PRO A 149 -4.23 -22.26 21.71
N CYS A 150 -3.88 -23.07 22.73
CA CYS A 150 -3.16 -24.33 22.59
C CYS A 150 -4.04 -25.55 22.90
N GLY A 151 -5.31 -25.33 23.19
CA GLY A 151 -6.20 -26.37 23.64
C GLY A 151 -6.46 -27.42 22.56
N GLU A 152 -6.47 -28.66 23.00
CA GLU A 152 -7.03 -29.80 22.27
C GLU A 152 -8.51 -29.51 21.98
N GLY A 153 -8.76 -28.89 20.83
CA GLY A 153 -10.10 -28.54 20.40
C GLY A 153 -10.79 -29.72 19.78
N GLY A 154 -11.54 -30.44 20.59
CA GLY A 154 -12.48 -31.42 20.11
C GLY A 154 -12.13 -32.86 20.54
N ASP A 155 -13.11 -33.49 21.20
CA ASP A 155 -13.17 -34.87 21.59
C ASP A 155 -12.60 -35.81 20.51
N VAL A 156 -11.30 -36.01 20.48
CA VAL A 156 -10.65 -37.15 19.87
C VAL A 156 -10.13 -37.93 21.04
N GLU A 157 -10.83 -39.01 21.40
CA GLU A 157 -10.30 -40.09 22.20
C GLU A 157 -9.00 -40.56 21.54
N VAL A 158 -7.87 -40.09 22.01
CA VAL A 158 -6.56 -40.64 21.64
C VAL A 158 -6.32 -41.81 22.59
N ASP A 159 -6.59 -43.01 22.07
CA ASP A 159 -6.10 -44.24 22.69
C ASP A 159 -4.58 -44.13 22.93
N ASP A 160 -4.22 -44.31 24.20
CA ASP A 160 -2.92 -44.53 24.77
C ASP A 160 -1.75 -44.81 23.82
N VAL A 161 -1.00 -43.76 23.42
CA VAL A 161 0.43 -43.89 23.20
C VAL A 161 1.09 -42.67 23.83
N LYS A 162 1.39 -42.75 25.12
CA LYS A 162 2.33 -41.85 25.80
C LYS A 162 3.74 -42.15 25.27
N ASN A 163 4.21 -41.32 24.36
CA ASN A 163 5.64 -41.08 24.18
C ASN A 163 5.99 -39.86 25.02
N ASP A 164 6.81 -40.10 26.08
CA ASP A 164 7.18 -39.13 27.11
C ASP A 164 8.09 -37.97 26.67
N ASP A 165 8.24 -37.67 25.37
CA ASP A 165 9.15 -36.66 24.85
C ASP A 165 8.52 -35.62 23.90
N ASP A 166 7.19 -35.57 23.77
CA ASP A 166 6.52 -34.55 22.96
C ASP A 166 5.58 -33.72 23.88
N ASP A 167 6.18 -32.87 24.70
CA ASP A 167 5.49 -31.71 25.22
C ASP A 167 5.11 -30.85 24.00
N GLY A 168 3.85 -30.98 23.54
CA GLY A 168 3.29 -30.21 22.43
C GLY A 168 3.47 -28.73 22.68
N ILE A 169 4.62 -28.19 22.25
CA ILE A 169 5.02 -26.81 22.50
C ILE A 169 4.24 -25.91 21.53
N CYS A 170 2.99 -25.65 21.86
CA CYS A 170 2.22 -24.60 21.23
C CYS A 170 2.79 -23.20 21.54
N LYS A 171 3.52 -23.05 22.65
CA LYS A 171 4.02 -21.79 23.15
C LYS A 171 5.54 -21.79 23.19
N GLY A 172 6.15 -21.04 22.27
CA GLY A 172 7.59 -20.82 22.23
C GLY A 172 8.10 -19.82 23.26
N SER A 173 9.41 -19.55 23.22
CA SER A 173 10.08 -18.63 24.14
C SER A 173 9.79 -17.15 23.78
N ILE A 174 9.65 -16.31 24.80
CA ILE A 174 9.45 -14.86 24.62
C ILE A 174 10.82 -14.16 24.59
N LYS A 175 11.19 -13.63 23.40
CA LYS A 175 12.46 -12.91 23.21
C LYS A 175 12.20 -11.40 23.12
N SER A 176 12.98 -10.60 23.83
CA SER A 176 12.90 -9.14 23.78
C SER A 176 13.55 -8.58 22.52
N PHE A 177 14.65 -9.18 22.12
CA PHE A 177 15.44 -8.81 20.94
C PHE A 177 15.67 -10.03 20.07
N THR A 178 15.86 -9.81 18.78
CA THR A 178 16.18 -10.81 17.77
C THR A 178 17.44 -10.39 17.03
N ASP A 179 18.01 -11.28 16.22
CA ASP A 179 19.21 -11.02 15.44
C ASP A 179 19.00 -9.89 14.42
N LEU A 180 20.07 -9.14 14.16
CA LEU A 180 20.05 -8.03 13.21
C LEU A 180 19.58 -8.48 11.82
N GLN A 181 19.95 -9.66 11.39
CA GLN A 181 19.55 -10.22 10.11
C GLN A 181 18.03 -10.37 10.02
N GLN A 182 17.39 -10.94 11.02
CA GLN A 182 15.93 -11.08 11.08
C GLN A 182 15.23 -9.72 11.13
N ILE A 183 15.81 -8.73 11.82
CA ILE A 183 15.28 -7.36 11.82
C ILE A 183 15.28 -6.78 10.41
N LEU A 184 16.40 -6.89 9.70
CA LEU A 184 16.56 -6.36 8.36
C LEU A 184 15.66 -7.05 7.33
N ALA A 185 15.51 -8.37 7.42
CA ALA A 185 14.63 -9.16 6.56
C ALA A 185 13.15 -8.76 6.71
N ASN A 186 12.71 -8.53 7.95
CA ASN A 186 11.30 -8.25 8.23
C ASN A 186 10.95 -6.76 8.26
N MET A 187 11.93 -5.84 8.27
CA MET A 187 11.69 -4.39 8.36
C MET A 187 10.76 -3.89 7.23
N SER A 188 10.83 -4.49 6.06
CA SER A 188 10.00 -4.15 4.91
C SER A 188 8.50 -4.40 5.14
N ILE A 189 8.14 -5.40 5.95
CA ILE A 189 6.74 -5.70 6.31
C ILE A 189 6.16 -4.57 7.16
N PHE A 190 6.95 -4.02 8.10
CA PHE A 190 6.51 -2.89 8.93
C PHE A 190 6.27 -1.62 8.09
N ILE A 191 7.10 -1.37 7.07
CA ILE A 191 6.89 -0.27 6.13
C ILE A 191 5.63 -0.51 5.30
N PHE A 192 5.45 -1.73 4.81
CA PHE A 192 4.24 -2.12 4.07
C PHE A 192 2.97 -1.88 4.89
N ALA A 193 2.96 -2.24 6.18
CA ALA A 193 1.81 -2.15 7.06
C ALA A 193 1.22 -0.72 7.16
N PHE A 194 2.06 0.32 7.02
CA PHE A 194 1.62 1.72 7.04
C PHE A 194 1.55 2.37 5.65
N THR A 195 1.64 1.60 4.56
CA THR A 195 1.64 2.15 3.19
C THR A 195 0.23 2.46 2.70
N CYS A 196 -0.25 3.67 2.95
CA CYS A 196 -1.53 4.20 2.44
C CYS A 196 -1.36 5.49 1.61
N HIS A 197 -0.13 5.83 1.21
CA HIS A 197 0.26 7.11 0.64
C HIS A 197 -0.46 7.47 -0.66
N GLN A 198 -0.86 6.49 -1.46
CA GLN A 198 -1.65 6.71 -2.69
C GLN A 198 -3.04 7.32 -2.42
N ASN A 199 -3.58 7.14 -1.20
CA ASN A 199 -4.92 7.61 -0.85
C ASN A 199 -4.95 9.07 -0.40
N ILE A 200 -3.78 9.68 -0.06
CA ILE A 200 -3.73 11.04 0.49
C ILE A 200 -4.30 12.09 -0.46
N PHE A 201 -4.13 11.89 -1.77
CA PHE A 201 -4.61 12.82 -2.79
C PHE A 201 -6.15 12.87 -2.83
N SER A 202 -6.82 11.71 -2.71
CA SER A 202 -8.28 11.64 -2.59
C SER A 202 -8.75 12.34 -1.32
N VAL A 203 -8.07 12.11 -0.19
CA VAL A 203 -8.40 12.75 1.09
C VAL A 203 -8.28 14.29 0.99
N VAL A 204 -7.19 14.79 0.40
CA VAL A 204 -6.99 16.23 0.20
C VAL A 204 -8.06 16.82 -0.73
N GLY A 205 -8.46 16.07 -1.77
CA GLY A 205 -9.46 16.50 -2.75
C GLY A 205 -10.89 16.49 -2.23
N GLU A 206 -11.25 15.57 -1.32
CA GLU A 206 -12.61 15.41 -0.78
C GLU A 206 -12.86 16.23 0.49
N LEU A 207 -11.80 16.61 1.21
CA LEU A 207 -11.91 17.32 2.48
C LEU A 207 -12.36 18.77 2.27
N SER A 208 -13.50 19.18 2.85
CA SER A 208 -14.01 20.55 2.78
C SER A 208 -14.25 21.17 4.18
N PRO A 209 -13.68 22.33 4.51
CA PRO A 209 -12.54 22.98 3.87
C PRO A 209 -11.24 22.16 4.03
N SER A 210 -10.44 22.11 2.96
CA SER A 210 -9.18 21.38 2.95
C SER A 210 -8.05 22.25 3.52
N THR A 211 -7.98 22.41 4.84
CA THR A 211 -6.83 23.07 5.51
C THR A 211 -5.77 22.06 5.91
N MET A 212 -4.48 22.46 5.95
CA MET A 212 -3.39 21.54 6.36
C MET A 212 -3.63 20.99 7.76
N LYS A 213 -4.10 21.79 8.73
CA LYS A 213 -4.42 21.33 10.08
C LYS A 213 -5.44 20.18 10.09
N ARG A 214 -6.45 20.23 9.22
CA ARG A 214 -7.45 19.16 9.10
C ARG A 214 -6.88 17.92 8.43
N VAL A 215 -6.07 18.08 7.39
CA VAL A 215 -5.39 16.97 6.72
C VAL A 215 -4.44 16.26 7.70
N ASP A 216 -3.62 17.02 8.44
CA ASP A 216 -2.72 16.46 9.45
C ASP A 216 -3.47 15.75 10.59
N LYS A 217 -4.64 16.27 11.00
CA LYS A 217 -5.50 15.59 11.96
C LYS A 217 -6.02 14.24 11.43
N VAL A 218 -6.40 14.18 10.16
CA VAL A 218 -6.82 12.91 9.52
C VAL A 218 -5.67 11.94 9.47
N ILE A 219 -4.47 12.39 9.05
CA ILE A 219 -3.24 11.57 9.04
C ILE A 219 -2.95 11.02 10.45
N ALA A 220 -2.89 11.90 11.45
CA ALA A 220 -2.59 11.52 12.82
C ALA A 220 -3.60 10.52 13.40
N LEU A 221 -4.90 10.73 13.19
CA LEU A 221 -5.95 9.81 13.65
C LEU A 221 -5.85 8.45 12.94
N SER A 222 -5.66 8.44 11.62
CA SER A 222 -5.59 7.20 10.84
C SER A 222 -4.38 6.37 11.24
N ILE A 223 -3.19 6.98 11.28
CA ILE A 223 -1.96 6.27 11.63
C ILE A 223 -1.96 5.83 13.10
N SER A 224 -2.43 6.65 14.05
CA SER A 224 -2.51 6.25 15.46
C SER A 224 -3.52 5.14 15.69
N THR A 225 -4.66 5.13 15.00
CA THR A 225 -5.63 4.02 15.08
C THR A 225 -5.03 2.73 14.53
N ALA A 226 -4.40 2.78 13.35
CA ALA A 226 -3.73 1.60 12.77
C ALA A 226 -2.60 1.10 13.70
N LEU A 227 -1.75 2.00 14.20
CA LEU A 227 -0.67 1.67 15.13
C LEU A 227 -1.21 0.98 16.39
N SER A 228 -2.30 1.51 16.98
CA SER A 228 -2.90 0.91 18.19
C SER A 228 -3.41 -0.50 17.93
N ILE A 229 -4.10 -0.74 16.81
CA ILE A 229 -4.58 -2.07 16.43
C ILE A 229 -3.40 -3.02 16.19
N TYR A 230 -2.38 -2.58 15.43
CA TYR A 230 -1.19 -3.40 15.16
C TYR A 230 -0.43 -3.75 16.43
N MET A 231 -0.30 -2.81 17.38
CA MET A 231 0.34 -3.06 18.67
C MET A 231 -0.43 -4.09 19.50
N ILE A 232 -1.77 -3.97 19.59
CA ILE A 232 -2.62 -4.92 20.31
C ILE A 232 -2.48 -6.32 19.70
N VAL A 233 -2.66 -6.44 18.39
CA VAL A 233 -2.57 -7.72 17.67
C VAL A 233 -1.17 -8.35 17.83
N SER A 234 -0.13 -7.53 17.65
CA SER A 234 1.27 -7.99 17.75
C SER A 234 1.62 -8.47 19.15
N TRP A 235 1.25 -7.70 20.19
CA TRP A 235 1.54 -8.09 21.56
C TRP A 235 0.72 -9.32 21.99
N CYS A 236 -0.59 -9.30 21.77
CA CYS A 236 -1.43 -10.42 22.13
C CYS A 236 -1.01 -11.70 21.40
N GLY A 237 -0.77 -11.64 20.09
CA GLY A 237 -0.32 -12.79 19.31
C GLY A 237 1.05 -13.32 19.76
N TYR A 238 2.02 -12.41 19.94
CA TYR A 238 3.35 -12.82 20.36
C TYR A 238 3.42 -13.35 21.81
N PHE A 239 2.68 -12.75 22.74
CA PHE A 239 2.64 -13.26 24.12
C PHE A 239 1.85 -14.58 24.23
N THR A 240 1.00 -14.87 23.27
CA THR A 240 0.29 -16.17 23.22
C THR A 240 1.19 -17.27 22.70
N TYR A 241 1.92 -17.08 21.60
CA TYR A 241 2.66 -18.13 20.89
C TYR A 241 4.18 -18.04 21.01
N GLY A 242 4.75 -16.90 21.45
CA GLY A 242 6.21 -16.69 21.54
C GLY A 242 6.87 -16.71 20.14
N ASP A 243 8.01 -17.38 20.05
CA ASP A 243 8.77 -17.56 18.80
C ASP A 243 8.19 -18.63 17.86
N GLU A 244 7.16 -19.37 18.28
CA GLU A 244 6.38 -20.28 17.42
C GLU A 244 5.27 -19.56 16.63
N VAL A 245 5.19 -18.22 16.72
CA VAL A 245 4.23 -17.44 15.93
C VAL A 245 4.58 -17.53 14.45
N LYS A 246 3.61 -17.96 13.62
CA LYS A 246 3.76 -18.05 12.17
C LYS A 246 3.63 -16.68 11.50
N GLY A 247 4.16 -16.55 10.29
CA GLY A 247 4.04 -15.32 9.48
C GLY A 247 2.58 -14.89 9.21
N ASP A 248 1.66 -15.85 9.19
CA ASP A 248 0.22 -15.61 9.26
C ASP A 248 -0.32 -16.16 10.59
N ILE A 249 -0.66 -15.26 11.49
CA ILE A 249 -1.16 -15.60 12.82
C ILE A 249 -2.45 -16.44 12.80
N LEU A 250 -3.24 -16.38 11.73
CA LEU A 250 -4.46 -17.17 11.59
C LEU A 250 -4.17 -18.67 11.54
N LYS A 251 -2.97 -19.05 11.13
CA LYS A 251 -2.52 -20.45 11.08
C LYS A 251 -2.09 -20.99 12.45
N ASN A 252 -1.95 -20.13 13.46
CA ASN A 252 -1.66 -20.55 14.84
C ASN A 252 -2.91 -20.88 15.62
N TYR A 253 -4.09 -20.31 15.28
CA TYR A 253 -5.30 -20.53 16.05
C TYR A 253 -5.95 -21.88 15.73
N PRO A 254 -6.50 -22.57 16.77
CA PRO A 254 -7.15 -23.85 16.59
C PRO A 254 -8.37 -23.75 15.69
N ALA A 255 -8.64 -24.82 14.95
CA ALA A 255 -9.80 -24.90 14.09
C ALA A 255 -11.09 -25.05 14.94
N ASN A 256 -11.87 -23.98 15.05
CA ASN A 256 -13.16 -23.96 15.72
C ASN A 256 -14.14 -23.03 15.01
N ARG A 257 -15.41 -23.02 15.44
CA ARG A 257 -16.47 -22.23 14.80
C ARG A 257 -16.16 -20.72 14.78
N LEU A 258 -15.58 -20.18 15.84
CA LEU A 258 -15.26 -18.75 15.95
C LEU A 258 -14.18 -18.34 14.95
N ILE A 259 -13.10 -19.12 14.89
CA ILE A 259 -12.01 -18.91 13.94
C ILE A 259 -12.46 -19.13 12.49
N SER A 260 -13.34 -20.10 12.26
CA SER A 260 -13.94 -20.35 10.94
C SER A 260 -14.75 -19.14 10.45
N VAL A 261 -15.57 -18.54 11.31
CA VAL A 261 -16.29 -17.29 10.98
C VAL A 261 -15.32 -16.15 10.69
N MET A 262 -14.24 -16.02 11.46
CA MET A 262 -13.21 -15.02 11.24
C MET A 262 -12.53 -15.19 9.88
N ARG A 263 -12.18 -16.43 9.48
CA ARG A 263 -11.58 -16.73 8.17
C ARG A 263 -12.50 -16.34 7.01
N VAL A 264 -13.82 -16.58 7.15
CA VAL A 264 -14.81 -16.13 6.15
C VAL A 264 -14.84 -14.60 6.05
N PHE A 265 -14.86 -13.88 7.18
CA PHE A 265 -14.88 -12.41 7.17
C PHE A 265 -13.62 -11.81 6.57
N ILE A 266 -12.44 -12.37 6.84
CA ILE A 266 -11.19 -11.94 6.23
C ILE A 266 -11.20 -12.20 4.73
N SER A 267 -11.66 -13.36 4.30
CA SER A 267 -11.78 -13.69 2.87
C SER A 267 -12.70 -12.70 2.14
N LEU A 268 -13.86 -12.38 2.72
CA LEU A 268 -14.75 -11.36 2.16
C LEU A 268 -14.10 -9.98 2.14
N LEU A 269 -13.42 -9.59 3.23
CA LEU A 269 -12.70 -8.32 3.34
C LEU A 269 -11.71 -8.15 2.18
N VAL A 270 -10.85 -9.14 1.93
CA VAL A 270 -9.80 -9.03 0.91
C VAL A 270 -10.37 -9.14 -0.51
N VAL A 271 -11.44 -9.93 -0.73
CA VAL A 271 -12.16 -10.01 -2.02
C VAL A 271 -12.73 -8.64 -2.38
N PHE A 272 -13.39 -7.95 -1.46
CA PHE A 272 -13.92 -6.60 -1.69
C PHE A 272 -12.82 -5.53 -1.77
N SER A 273 -11.67 -5.76 -1.17
CA SER A 273 -10.52 -4.84 -1.22
C SER A 273 -9.69 -4.99 -2.50
N TYR A 274 -9.82 -6.11 -3.22
CA TYR A 274 -9.06 -6.39 -4.44
C TYR A 274 -9.22 -5.30 -5.53
N PRO A 275 -10.43 -4.83 -5.88
CA PRO A 275 -10.62 -3.76 -6.85
C PRO A 275 -9.94 -2.44 -6.45
N LEU A 276 -9.82 -2.15 -5.15
CA LEU A 276 -9.17 -0.94 -4.63
C LEU A 276 -7.65 -0.93 -4.90
N GLN A 277 -7.04 -2.10 -5.05
CA GLN A 277 -5.64 -2.21 -5.46
C GLN A 277 -5.50 -2.27 -6.98
N LEU A 278 -6.41 -2.96 -7.66
CA LEU A 278 -6.39 -3.07 -9.12
C LEU A 278 -6.54 -1.70 -9.80
N ASP A 279 -7.46 -0.84 -9.33
CA ASP A 279 -7.76 0.43 -10.00
C ASP A 279 -6.54 1.37 -10.09
N PRO A 280 -5.80 1.70 -9.03
CA PRO A 280 -4.59 2.51 -9.14
C PRO A 280 -3.52 1.83 -10.00
N SER A 281 -3.34 0.52 -9.90
CA SER A 281 -2.38 -0.22 -10.73
C SER A 281 -2.72 -0.13 -12.21
N ARG A 282 -3.99 -0.34 -12.55
CA ARG A 282 -4.50 -0.24 -13.93
C ARG A 282 -4.24 1.14 -14.52
N ARG A 283 -4.55 2.21 -13.79
CA ARG A 283 -4.28 3.59 -14.22
C ARG A 283 -2.80 3.82 -14.48
N CYS A 284 -1.93 3.43 -13.55
CA CYS A 284 -0.49 3.54 -13.73
C CYS A 284 0.02 2.76 -14.95
N ILE A 285 -0.44 1.52 -15.15
CA ILE A 285 -0.05 0.70 -16.30
C ILE A 285 -0.52 1.36 -17.61
N MET A 286 -1.75 1.88 -17.66
CA MET A 286 -2.27 2.58 -18.84
C MET A 286 -1.43 3.82 -19.14
N THR A 287 -1.12 4.64 -18.15
CA THR A 287 -0.24 5.81 -18.30
C THR A 287 1.15 5.41 -18.82
N LEU A 288 1.73 4.32 -18.31
CA LEU A 288 3.01 3.80 -18.79
C LEU A 288 2.96 3.38 -20.27
N ILE A 289 1.89 2.70 -20.68
CA ILE A 289 1.68 2.28 -22.08
C ILE A 289 1.60 3.51 -22.99
N ASP A 290 0.84 4.53 -22.59
CA ASP A 290 0.66 5.75 -23.37
C ASP A 290 1.97 6.54 -23.48
N GLN A 291 2.74 6.66 -22.41
CA GLN A 291 4.06 7.32 -22.45
C GLN A 291 5.07 6.58 -23.35
N ILE A 292 5.07 5.24 -23.32
CA ILE A 292 5.95 4.43 -24.20
C ILE A 292 5.53 4.61 -25.67
N ARG A 293 4.23 4.67 -25.93
CA ARG A 293 3.67 4.85 -27.27
C ARG A 293 4.06 6.21 -27.86
N MET A 294 3.85 7.31 -27.13
CA MET A 294 4.25 8.66 -27.53
C MET A 294 5.75 8.76 -27.79
N LYS A 295 6.57 8.15 -26.94
CA LYS A 295 8.04 8.15 -27.11
C LYS A 295 8.50 7.35 -28.33
N LYS A 296 7.74 6.33 -28.76
CA LYS A 296 8.00 5.54 -29.97
C LYS A 296 7.61 6.31 -31.22
N GLU A 297 6.48 7.01 -31.20
CA GLU A 297 5.99 7.86 -32.30
C GLU A 297 6.93 9.05 -32.54
N SER A 298 7.42 9.70 -31.48
CA SER A 298 8.43 10.76 -31.55
C SER A 298 9.78 10.31 -32.14
N LYS A 299 10.15 9.02 -31.97
CA LYS A 299 11.39 8.47 -32.55
C LYS A 299 11.22 7.93 -33.98
N GLY A 300 9.99 7.64 -34.40
CA GLY A 300 9.68 7.11 -35.73
C GLY A 300 9.40 8.18 -36.81
N GLY A 301 9.26 9.43 -36.41
CA GLY A 301 8.99 10.55 -37.30
C GLY A 301 10.24 11.30 -37.73
N VAL A 302 11.16 10.64 -38.46
CA VAL A 302 12.19 11.30 -39.26
C VAL A 302 11.67 11.44 -40.66
N ASP A 303 11.66 12.72 -41.15
CA ASP A 303 11.48 13.17 -42.51
C ASP A 303 10.06 13.14 -43.15
N THR A 304 9.30 14.18 -42.90
CA THR A 304 8.69 14.96 -43.97
C THR A 304 8.65 16.43 -43.57
N GLY A 305 9.40 17.23 -44.30
CA GLY A 305 9.57 18.66 -44.03
C GLY A 305 8.25 19.42 -44.15
N SER A 306 7.95 20.20 -43.16
CA SER A 306 7.14 21.42 -43.26
C SER A 306 7.63 22.41 -42.20
N ASN A 307 8.27 23.45 -42.71
CA ASN A 307 8.58 24.65 -41.98
C ASN A 307 7.29 25.32 -41.51
N ASN A 308 7.03 25.29 -40.21
CA ASN A 308 6.25 26.33 -39.54
C ASN A 308 6.82 26.52 -38.13
N ASN A 309 7.65 27.56 -37.98
CA ASN A 309 8.15 28.13 -36.76
C ASN A 309 6.99 28.77 -36.00
N THR A 310 6.41 28.05 -35.05
CA THR A 310 5.68 28.60 -33.92
C THR A 310 6.19 27.90 -32.67
N PRO A 311 6.57 28.62 -31.61
CA PRO A 311 6.94 27.99 -30.35
C PRO A 311 5.71 27.26 -29.80
N ARG A 312 5.73 25.95 -29.78
CA ARG A 312 4.73 25.13 -29.10
C ARG A 312 4.96 25.33 -27.61
N GLU A 313 4.08 26.07 -26.99
CA GLU A 313 4.03 26.20 -25.52
C GLU A 313 3.86 24.80 -24.92
N GLU A 314 4.72 24.45 -23.97
CA GLU A 314 4.73 23.17 -23.23
C GLU A 314 3.45 22.92 -22.40
N GLU A 315 2.51 23.85 -22.38
CA GLU A 315 1.22 23.75 -21.68
C GLU A 315 0.21 22.76 -22.32
N GLY A 316 0.38 22.40 -23.61
CA GLY A 316 -0.57 21.55 -24.33
C GLY A 316 -0.55 20.07 -23.94
N GLU A 317 0.57 19.56 -23.40
CA GLU A 317 0.77 18.14 -23.16
C GLU A 317 0.15 17.66 -21.83
N CYS A 318 0.10 18.55 -20.83
CA CYS A 318 -0.57 18.28 -19.56
C CYS A 318 -2.11 18.28 -19.66
N VAL A 319 -2.68 19.09 -20.56
CA VAL A 319 -4.12 19.24 -20.75
C VAL A 319 -4.73 18.03 -21.48
N SER A 320 -3.98 17.34 -22.33
CA SER A 320 -4.49 16.16 -23.06
C SER A 320 -4.64 14.91 -22.18
N LEU A 321 -3.77 14.77 -21.16
CA LEU A 321 -3.81 13.64 -20.22
C LEU A 321 -4.87 13.86 -19.12
N THR A 322 -5.14 15.11 -18.73
CA THR A 322 -6.16 15.44 -17.74
C THR A 322 -7.58 15.38 -18.29
N LYS A 323 -7.79 15.53 -19.60
CA LYS A 323 -9.10 15.30 -20.23
C LYS A 323 -9.60 13.86 -20.09
N GLY A 324 -8.71 12.89 -19.87
CA GLY A 324 -9.09 11.50 -19.55
C GLY A 324 -9.58 11.31 -18.10
N GLU A 325 -9.21 12.19 -17.16
CA GLU A 325 -9.66 12.12 -15.76
C GLU A 325 -10.95 12.91 -15.48
N GLU A 326 -11.24 13.98 -16.24
CA GLU A 326 -12.46 14.78 -16.08
C GLU A 326 -13.71 14.16 -16.68
N SER A 327 -13.58 13.21 -17.62
CA SER A 327 -14.73 12.54 -18.21
C SER A 327 -15.21 11.33 -17.40
N GLY A 328 -15.44 11.50 -16.11
CA GLY A 328 -16.14 10.51 -15.27
C GLY A 328 -17.58 10.21 -15.74
N ILE A 329 -18.00 10.75 -16.90
CA ILE A 329 -19.25 10.47 -17.58
C ILE A 329 -18.96 10.38 -19.10
N GLU A 330 -18.00 9.54 -19.51
CA GLU A 330 -17.97 9.13 -20.90
C GLU A 330 -18.89 7.93 -21.10
N SER A 331 -19.83 8.16 -22.02
CA SER A 331 -20.74 7.19 -22.60
C SER A 331 -20.07 5.82 -22.77
N ALA A 332 -20.79 4.76 -22.47
CA ALA A 332 -20.35 3.36 -22.50
C ALA A 332 -19.69 2.90 -23.83
N ALA A 333 -19.63 3.76 -24.85
CA ALA A 333 -19.21 3.44 -26.21
C ALA A 333 -17.70 3.56 -26.49
N ASN A 334 -16.87 4.23 -25.64
CA ASN A 334 -15.47 4.55 -25.98
C ASN A 334 -14.45 4.13 -24.91
N VAL A 335 -14.65 2.96 -24.26
CA VAL A 335 -13.57 2.41 -23.43
C VAL A 335 -12.50 1.81 -24.32
N PRO A 336 -11.25 2.28 -24.25
CA PRO A 336 -10.20 1.70 -25.06
C PRO A 336 -10.06 0.20 -24.77
N ILE A 337 -9.92 -0.59 -25.81
CA ILE A 337 -9.83 -2.06 -25.73
C ILE A 337 -8.72 -2.51 -24.78
N TYR A 338 -7.68 -1.70 -24.62
CA TYR A 338 -6.57 -1.97 -23.70
C TYR A 338 -6.96 -1.89 -22.22
N TYR A 339 -8.07 -1.21 -21.85
CA TYR A 339 -8.59 -1.24 -20.47
C TYR A 339 -8.92 -2.66 -20.05
N TYR A 340 -9.63 -3.39 -20.88
CA TYR A 340 -10.00 -4.78 -20.62
C TYR A 340 -8.76 -5.69 -20.65
N SER A 341 -7.87 -5.49 -21.63
CA SER A 341 -6.65 -6.30 -21.74
C SER A 341 -5.71 -6.10 -20.56
N VAL A 342 -5.53 -4.88 -20.06
CA VAL A 342 -4.74 -4.59 -18.85
C VAL A 342 -5.38 -5.24 -17.63
N THR A 343 -6.70 -5.13 -17.47
CA THR A 343 -7.42 -5.76 -16.36
C THR A 343 -7.26 -7.29 -16.39
N CYS A 344 -7.48 -7.93 -17.54
CA CYS A 344 -7.33 -9.38 -17.68
C CYS A 344 -5.89 -9.82 -17.46
N SER A 345 -4.91 -9.08 -17.98
CA SER A 345 -3.48 -9.39 -17.78
C SER A 345 -3.08 -9.26 -16.31
N PHE A 346 -3.61 -8.27 -15.60
CA PHE A 346 -3.38 -8.10 -14.17
C PHE A 346 -3.97 -9.25 -13.36
N LEU A 347 -5.24 -9.61 -13.61
CA LEU A 347 -5.93 -10.74 -12.96
C LEU A 347 -5.18 -12.05 -13.20
N LEU A 348 -4.80 -12.31 -14.45
CA LEU A 348 -4.04 -13.51 -14.80
C LEU A 348 -2.66 -13.54 -14.14
N GLY A 349 -1.96 -12.40 -14.13
CA GLY A 349 -0.63 -12.29 -13.52
C GLY A 349 -0.67 -12.53 -12.01
N THR A 350 -1.63 -11.94 -11.28
CA THR A 350 -1.79 -12.14 -9.83
C THR A 350 -2.20 -13.58 -9.52
N PHE A 351 -3.04 -14.19 -10.35
CA PHE A 351 -3.42 -15.60 -10.23
C PHE A 351 -2.22 -16.53 -10.40
N VAL A 352 -1.44 -16.34 -11.48
CA VAL A 352 -0.25 -17.15 -11.74
C VAL A 352 0.72 -17.06 -10.57
N LEU A 353 0.96 -15.86 -10.07
CA LEU A 353 1.88 -15.66 -8.94
C LEU A 353 1.34 -16.32 -7.66
N ALA A 354 0.05 -16.16 -7.33
CA ALA A 354 -0.58 -16.78 -6.17
C ALA A 354 -0.66 -18.32 -6.27
N TYR A 355 -0.69 -18.85 -7.49
CA TYR A 355 -0.70 -20.29 -7.74
C TYR A 355 0.65 -20.95 -7.41
N PHE A 356 1.76 -20.26 -7.70
CA PHE A 356 3.11 -20.80 -7.48
C PHE A 356 3.72 -20.42 -6.13
N ILE A 357 3.35 -19.24 -5.56
CA ILE A 357 3.88 -18.78 -4.27
C ILE A 357 2.84 -19.05 -3.19
N GLU A 358 3.23 -19.86 -2.21
CA GLU A 358 2.34 -20.27 -1.12
C GLU A 358 2.49 -19.39 0.11
N ASP A 359 3.68 -18.84 0.34
CA ASP A 359 3.97 -18.03 1.52
C ASP A 359 3.58 -16.57 1.31
N LEU A 360 2.55 -16.14 2.08
CA LEU A 360 2.09 -14.76 2.13
C LEU A 360 3.18 -13.80 2.61
N SER A 361 3.99 -14.22 3.59
CA SER A 361 5.04 -13.40 4.20
C SER A 361 6.10 -12.99 3.17
N THR A 362 6.50 -13.92 2.30
CA THR A 362 7.46 -13.67 1.21
C THR A 362 6.93 -12.59 0.23
N ILE A 363 5.65 -12.68 -0.17
CA ILE A 363 5.04 -11.67 -1.06
C ILE A 363 5.00 -10.31 -0.38
N LEU A 364 4.55 -10.24 0.89
CA LEU A 364 4.45 -8.98 1.62
C LEU A 364 5.83 -8.35 1.88
N SER A 365 6.84 -9.17 2.18
CA SER A 365 8.23 -8.71 2.33
C SER A 365 8.77 -8.10 1.04
N PHE A 366 8.56 -8.76 -0.09
CA PHE A 366 9.00 -8.26 -1.41
C PHE A 366 8.29 -6.96 -1.79
N VAL A 367 6.97 -6.88 -1.61
CA VAL A 367 6.18 -5.67 -1.86
C VAL A 367 6.60 -4.54 -0.93
N GLY A 368 6.86 -4.88 0.34
CA GLY A 368 7.36 -3.93 1.34
C GLY A 368 8.71 -3.37 0.98
N ALA A 369 9.65 -4.25 0.62
CA ALA A 369 11.01 -3.87 0.24
C ALA A 369 11.09 -3.00 -1.02
N THR A 370 10.18 -3.20 -1.97
CA THR A 370 10.21 -2.52 -3.28
C THR A 370 9.19 -1.37 -3.37
N GLY A 371 7.98 -1.68 -3.79
CA GLY A 371 6.95 -0.70 -4.11
C GLY A 371 6.52 0.13 -2.89
N SER A 372 6.35 -0.50 -1.72
CA SER A 372 5.91 0.23 -0.52
C SER A 372 6.98 1.18 0.00
N THR A 373 8.24 0.77 0.04
CA THR A 373 9.35 1.64 0.45
C THR A 373 9.52 2.81 -0.54
N ALA A 374 9.38 2.57 -1.85
CA ALA A 374 9.41 3.63 -2.84
C ALA A 374 8.28 4.64 -2.61
N VAL A 375 7.03 4.17 -2.48
CA VAL A 375 5.83 5.01 -2.36
C VAL A 375 5.75 5.75 -1.02
N SER A 376 6.23 5.13 0.08
CA SER A 376 6.11 5.70 1.43
C SER A 376 7.30 6.54 1.85
N TYR A 377 8.50 6.28 1.32
CA TYR A 377 9.74 6.95 1.75
C TYR A 377 10.39 7.75 0.62
N ILE A 378 10.71 7.10 -0.51
CA ILE A 378 11.49 7.76 -1.56
C ILE A 378 10.67 8.86 -2.25
N LEU A 379 9.47 8.53 -2.71
CA LEU A 379 8.66 9.44 -3.50
C LEU A 379 8.19 10.67 -2.74
N PRO A 380 7.68 10.58 -1.50
CA PRO A 380 7.29 11.76 -0.72
C PRO A 380 8.45 12.73 -0.52
N GLY A 381 9.61 12.18 -0.11
CA GLY A 381 10.81 12.97 0.11
C GLY A 381 11.34 13.63 -1.17
N LEU A 382 11.41 12.86 -2.26
CA LEU A 382 11.91 13.37 -3.55
C LEU A 382 11.02 14.47 -4.15
N ILE A 383 9.70 14.23 -4.15
CA ILE A 383 8.71 15.18 -4.69
C ILE A 383 8.76 16.49 -3.89
N TYR A 384 8.70 16.39 -2.55
CA TYR A 384 8.76 17.56 -1.68
C TYR A 384 10.06 18.36 -1.88
N PHE A 385 11.21 17.68 -1.85
CA PHE A 385 12.52 18.33 -2.02
C PHE A 385 12.63 19.07 -3.36
N LYS A 386 12.15 18.47 -4.44
CA LYS A 386 12.21 19.08 -5.78
C LYS A 386 11.28 20.27 -5.94
N LEU A 387 10.02 20.14 -5.46
CA LEU A 387 9.07 21.27 -5.50
C LEU A 387 9.59 22.44 -4.69
N HIS A 388 10.07 22.21 -3.47
CA HIS A 388 10.60 23.26 -2.61
C HIS A 388 11.86 23.93 -3.17
N THR A 389 12.78 23.16 -3.75
CA THR A 389 14.01 23.71 -4.37
C THR A 389 13.69 24.54 -5.62
N ARG A 390 12.65 24.18 -6.36
CA ARG A 390 12.21 24.90 -7.56
C ARG A 390 11.58 26.25 -7.18
N GLU A 391 10.79 26.31 -6.12
CA GLU A 391 10.22 27.54 -5.56
C GLU A 391 11.33 28.51 -5.10
N ARG A 392 12.28 28.05 -4.28
CA ARG A 392 13.42 28.88 -3.86
C ARG A 392 14.22 29.49 -5.02
N LYS A 393 14.39 28.74 -6.10
CA LYS A 393 15.05 29.26 -7.31
C LYS A 393 14.19 30.26 -8.06
N SER A 394 12.88 30.12 -8.04
CA SER A 394 11.95 31.07 -8.64
C SER A 394 11.83 32.35 -7.82
N GLU A 395 11.75 32.23 -6.49
CA GLU A 395 11.76 33.38 -5.58
C GLU A 395 13.05 34.17 -5.65
N GLY A 396 14.22 33.49 -5.72
CA GLY A 396 15.50 34.13 -5.90
C GLY A 396 15.64 34.93 -7.22
N LYS A 397 15.05 34.39 -8.31
CA LYS A 397 14.98 35.10 -9.59
C LYS A 397 13.91 36.19 -9.61
N GLY A 398 12.80 35.99 -8.90
CA GLY A 398 11.69 36.92 -8.75
C GLY A 398 12.09 38.13 -7.91
N LEU A 399 12.88 37.95 -6.83
CA LEU A 399 13.44 39.05 -6.03
C LEU A 399 14.37 39.94 -6.85
N GLU A 400 15.20 39.37 -7.70
CA GLU A 400 16.06 40.13 -8.62
C GLU A 400 15.27 40.96 -9.66
N HIS A 401 14.07 40.45 -10.05
CA HIS A 401 13.17 41.15 -10.97
C HIS A 401 12.18 42.09 -10.24
N LEU A 402 11.78 41.77 -8.99
CA LEU A 402 10.91 42.59 -8.16
C LEU A 402 11.64 43.81 -7.59
N GLU A 403 12.93 43.76 -7.29
CA GLU A 403 13.73 44.91 -6.95
C GLU A 403 13.73 45.96 -8.06
N LYS A 404 13.58 45.54 -9.30
CA LYS A 404 13.42 46.41 -10.48
C LYS A 404 11.97 46.83 -10.78
N SER A 405 10.95 46.18 -10.20
CA SER A 405 9.53 46.44 -10.49
C SER A 405 8.71 46.94 -9.30
N LEU A 406 9.30 47.01 -8.08
CA LEU A 406 8.60 47.43 -6.86
C LEU A 406 8.23 48.92 -6.79
N GLU A 407 8.55 49.71 -7.83
CA GLU A 407 8.02 51.09 -7.95
C GLU A 407 6.58 51.16 -8.54
N HIS A 408 5.97 50.06 -8.99
CA HIS A 408 4.72 50.19 -9.76
C HIS A 408 3.51 49.33 -9.35
N VAL A 409 3.53 48.45 -8.33
CA VAL A 409 2.33 47.65 -7.96
C VAL A 409 2.16 47.53 -6.46
N ALA A 410 1.73 48.62 -5.85
CA ALA A 410 0.93 48.60 -4.65
C ALA A 410 -0.55 48.58 -5.07
N MET A 411 -1.15 47.42 -5.20
CA MET A 411 -2.59 47.10 -5.16
C MET A 411 -2.90 45.92 -6.09
N VAL A 412 -2.99 44.73 -5.53
CA VAL A 412 -4.09 43.76 -5.75
C VAL A 412 -3.85 42.63 -4.74
N GLY A 413 -4.74 42.55 -3.73
CA GLY A 413 -4.78 41.46 -2.77
C GLY A 413 -5.31 40.20 -3.42
N VAL A 414 -4.46 39.20 -3.55
CA VAL A 414 -4.86 37.81 -3.81
C VAL A 414 -4.71 37.06 -2.49
N GLY A 415 -5.83 36.65 -1.91
CA GLY A 415 -5.91 35.89 -0.67
C GLY A 415 -5.35 34.47 -0.85
N GLY A 416 -4.05 34.33 -0.62
CA GLY A 416 -3.42 33.04 -0.38
C GLY A 416 -3.49 32.73 1.12
N ASP A 417 -3.79 31.49 1.51
CA ASP A 417 -3.78 31.04 2.89
C ASP A 417 -2.40 31.30 3.51
N PRO A 418 -2.25 32.21 4.50
CA PRO A 418 -0.97 32.51 5.11
C PRO A 418 -0.35 31.34 5.91
N GLU A 419 -1.13 30.30 6.21
CA GLU A 419 -0.67 29.10 6.96
C GLU A 419 0.30 28.19 6.19
N LEU A 420 0.41 28.34 4.87
CA LEU A 420 1.35 27.53 4.05
C LEU A 420 2.81 27.99 4.16
N VAL A 421 3.08 29.15 4.76
CA VAL A 421 4.40 29.81 4.73
C VAL A 421 5.16 29.71 6.06
N GLU A 422 4.50 29.42 7.19
CA GLU A 422 5.11 29.55 8.53
C GLU A 422 5.60 28.24 9.19
N GLY A 423 5.53 27.09 8.53
CA GLY A 423 6.20 25.86 9.05
C GLY A 423 7.72 25.95 8.81
N ASP A 424 8.52 25.48 9.78
CA ASP A 424 9.99 25.40 9.66
C ASP A 424 10.39 24.59 8.40
N THR A 425 10.48 25.28 7.27
CA THR A 425 10.80 24.70 5.95
C THR A 425 12.14 23.97 5.95
N SER A 426 13.06 24.37 6.86
CA SER A 426 14.35 23.70 7.04
C SER A 426 14.19 22.32 7.66
N PHE A 427 13.31 22.15 8.65
CA PHE A 427 13.02 20.85 9.28
C PHE A 427 12.43 19.88 8.27
N TRP A 428 11.38 20.26 7.55
CA TRP A 428 10.72 19.40 6.58
C TRP A 428 11.61 19.04 5.39
N THR A 429 12.48 19.95 4.97
CA THR A 429 13.48 19.66 3.94
C THR A 429 14.49 18.61 4.41
N LYS A 430 14.97 18.71 5.66
CA LYS A 430 15.85 17.68 6.24
C LYS A 430 15.17 16.33 6.36
N MET A 431 13.92 16.34 6.83
CA MET A 431 13.11 15.12 6.93
C MET A 431 12.85 14.49 5.55
N SER A 432 12.61 15.28 4.51
CA SER A 432 12.44 14.77 3.15
C SER A 432 13.70 14.10 2.61
N VAL A 433 14.87 14.67 2.85
CA VAL A 433 16.16 14.06 2.48
C VAL A 433 16.40 12.78 3.27
N LEU A 434 16.15 12.79 4.59
CA LEU A 434 16.28 11.62 5.45
C LEU A 434 15.42 10.46 4.94
N GLN A 435 14.16 10.71 4.56
CA GLN A 435 13.27 9.69 4.00
C GLN A 435 13.83 9.09 2.71
N VAL A 436 14.33 9.91 1.79
CA VAL A 436 14.93 9.41 0.54
C VAL A 436 16.13 8.52 0.84
N VAL A 437 17.03 8.95 1.73
CA VAL A 437 18.21 8.16 2.11
C VAL A 437 17.81 6.85 2.75
N LEU A 438 16.87 6.87 3.71
CA LEU A 438 16.37 5.66 4.34
C LEU A 438 15.77 4.69 3.30
N GLY A 439 14.92 5.17 2.39
CA GLY A 439 14.33 4.33 1.36
C GLY A 439 15.37 3.71 0.43
N LEU A 440 16.39 4.46 0.03
CA LEU A 440 17.48 3.98 -0.82
C LEU A 440 18.38 2.94 -0.13
N VAL A 441 18.50 2.99 1.18
CA VAL A 441 19.24 1.99 1.98
C VAL A 441 18.38 0.74 2.22
N ILE A 442 17.12 0.92 2.56
CA ILE A 442 16.22 -0.18 2.92
C ILE A 442 15.97 -1.13 1.74
N ILE A 443 15.75 -0.60 0.53
CA ILE A 443 15.45 -1.44 -0.65
C ILE A 443 16.53 -2.51 -0.88
N PRO A 444 17.81 -2.17 -1.09
CA PRO A 444 18.83 -3.18 -1.37
C PRO A 444 19.07 -4.12 -0.19
N VAL A 445 19.03 -3.61 1.04
CA VAL A 445 19.24 -4.43 2.24
C VAL A 445 18.12 -5.47 2.38
N ALA A 446 16.86 -5.04 2.36
CA ALA A 446 15.73 -5.95 2.49
C ALA A 446 15.65 -6.96 1.32
N LEU A 447 15.91 -6.53 0.08
CA LEU A 447 15.93 -7.44 -1.07
C LEU A 447 17.05 -8.49 -0.96
N THR A 448 18.23 -8.10 -0.48
CA THR A 448 19.34 -9.04 -0.28
C THR A 448 18.95 -10.10 0.75
N GLU A 449 18.36 -9.71 1.88
CA GLU A 449 17.94 -10.66 2.92
C GLU A 449 16.82 -11.58 2.45
N ILE A 450 15.83 -11.06 1.70
CA ILE A 450 14.76 -11.89 1.12
C ILE A 450 15.34 -12.91 0.13
N ILE A 451 16.28 -12.50 -0.72
CA ILE A 451 16.93 -13.43 -1.67
C ILE A 451 17.75 -14.48 -0.92
N LEU A 452 18.49 -14.08 0.11
CA LEU A 452 19.26 -15.00 0.93
C LEU A 452 18.38 -16.03 1.66
N SER A 453 17.23 -15.62 2.16
CA SER A 453 16.28 -16.53 2.83
C SER A 453 15.65 -17.54 1.86
N ILE A 454 15.49 -17.19 0.58
CA ILE A 454 14.98 -18.09 -0.45
C ILE A 454 16.08 -19.08 -0.91
N VAL A 455 17.33 -18.60 -1.04
CA VAL A 455 18.45 -19.41 -1.57
C VAL A 455 19.07 -20.33 -0.52
N LYS A 456 19.04 -19.92 0.75
CA LYS A 456 19.45 -20.73 1.89
C LYS A 456 18.23 -20.94 2.78
N PRO A 457 17.34 -21.90 2.47
CA PRO A 457 16.37 -22.33 3.46
C PRO A 457 17.17 -22.81 4.68
N SER A 458 16.80 -22.32 5.87
CA SER A 458 17.40 -22.73 7.13
C SER A 458 17.35 -24.28 7.20
N ASP A 459 18.52 -24.91 7.38
CA ASP A 459 18.60 -26.29 7.82
C ASP A 459 18.11 -26.33 9.31
N ASP A 460 16.80 -26.34 9.51
CA ASP A 460 16.12 -26.57 10.79
C ASP A 460 15.03 -27.62 10.61
#